data_bd96a48ca6a95ffed5c2cdf280391e5c
#
_entry.id   bd96a48ca6a95ffed5c2cdf280391e5c
#
_cell.length_a   1.000
_cell.length_b   1.000
_cell.length_c   1.000
_cell.angle_alpha   90.00
_cell.angle_beta   90.00
_cell.angle_gamma   90.00
#
_symmetry.space_group_name_H-M   'P 1'
#
loop_
_entity.id
_entity.type
_entity.pdbx_description
1 polymer ?
#
loop_
_entity_poly.entity_id
_entity_poly.type
_entity_poly.pdbx_seq_one_letter_code
_entity_poly.pdbx_strand_id
1 'polypeptide(L)'
;MLKKNYEFKNVFSKGKYYSGKYIEAFVIEKKEYFKNLLGIAISVKIGKATKRNHIKRLIRENYKNLENSIKTGYIFVFLWKKKVDIKNANYINIKTDMEKIFKKLGAFKEEQQ
;
A
#
# COMPACT_ATOMS: atom_id res chain seq x y z
N MET A 1 5.54 -6.26 -9.31
CA MET A 1 5.88 -5.78 -7.96
C MET A 1 7.28 -5.19 -7.91
N LEU A 2 7.46 -4.19 -7.08
CA LEU A 2 8.79 -3.63 -6.84
C LEU A 2 9.65 -4.64 -6.08
N LYS A 3 10.88 -4.82 -6.50
CA LYS A 3 11.79 -5.81 -5.91
C LYS A 3 13.12 -5.23 -5.47
N LYS A 4 13.61 -4.21 -6.15
CA LYS A 4 14.96 -3.68 -5.93
C LYS A 4 14.96 -2.50 -4.97
N ASN A 5 16.01 -2.40 -4.16
CA ASN A 5 16.13 -1.34 -3.15
C ASN A 5 16.04 0.06 -3.76
N TYR A 6 16.63 0.29 -4.93
CA TYR A 6 16.59 1.61 -5.55
C TYR A 6 15.16 1.99 -5.98
N GLU A 7 14.33 1.02 -6.33
CA GLU A 7 12.93 1.28 -6.67
C GLU A 7 12.17 1.80 -5.45
N PHE A 8 12.35 1.14 -4.29
CA PHE A 8 11.75 1.60 -3.03
C PHE A 8 12.27 2.98 -2.61
N LYS A 9 13.58 3.20 -2.69
CA LYS A 9 14.19 4.49 -2.35
C LYS A 9 13.64 5.61 -3.21
N ASN A 10 13.43 5.36 -4.49
CA ASN A 10 12.87 6.35 -5.40
C ASN A 10 11.46 6.75 -4.96
N VAL A 11 10.63 5.77 -4.59
CA VAL A 11 9.26 6.06 -4.14
C VAL A 11 9.27 6.79 -2.80
N PHE A 12 10.12 6.40 -1.85
CA PHE A 12 10.24 7.10 -0.57
C PHE A 12 10.71 8.54 -0.74
N SER A 13 11.61 8.77 -1.70
CA SER A 13 12.18 10.09 -1.95
C SER A 13 11.22 11.03 -2.69
N LYS A 14 10.50 10.52 -3.68
CA LYS A 14 9.68 11.34 -4.59
C LYS A 14 8.18 11.18 -4.37
N GLY A 15 7.77 10.14 -3.67
CA GLY A 15 6.36 9.82 -3.48
C GLY A 15 5.68 10.72 -2.47
N LYS A 16 4.38 10.88 -2.65
CA LYS A 16 3.55 11.59 -1.70
C LYS A 16 3.11 10.63 -0.60
N TYR A 17 3.14 11.10 0.64
CA TYR A 17 2.84 10.28 1.82
C TYR A 17 1.36 10.33 2.19
N TYR A 18 0.80 9.16 2.47
CA TYR A 18 -0.57 9.00 2.96
C TYR A 18 -0.56 8.09 4.18
N SER A 19 -1.35 8.44 5.19
CA SER A 19 -1.38 7.69 6.45
C SER A 19 -2.80 7.23 6.77
N GLY A 20 -2.93 5.94 7.06
CA GLY A 20 -4.12 5.36 7.68
C GLY A 20 -3.89 5.19 9.17
N LYS A 21 -4.73 4.39 9.82
CA LYS A 21 -4.61 4.10 11.25
C LYS A 21 -3.51 3.06 11.52
N TYR A 22 -3.40 2.05 10.65
CA TYR A 22 -2.50 0.90 10.81
C TYR A 22 -1.40 0.86 9.78
N ILE A 23 -1.69 1.28 8.55
CA ILE A 23 -0.73 1.26 7.45
C ILE A 23 -0.52 2.67 6.90
N GLU A 24 0.57 2.82 6.19
CA GLU A 24 0.88 4.06 5.50
C GLU A 24 1.38 3.74 4.10
N ALA A 25 1.36 4.74 3.23
CA ALA A 25 1.74 4.55 1.84
C ALA A 25 2.50 5.75 1.30
N PHE A 26 3.48 5.46 0.44
CA PHE A 26 4.09 6.45 -0.44
C PHE A 26 3.63 6.16 -1.85
N VAL A 27 3.24 7.18 -2.58
CA VAL A 27 2.62 7.02 -3.90
C VAL A 27 3.24 7.98 -4.90
N ILE A 28 3.66 7.43 -6.04
CA ILE A 28 4.06 8.23 -7.20
C ILE A 28 2.99 8.05 -8.27
N GLU A 29 2.58 9.15 -8.91
CA GLU A 29 1.64 9.12 -10.01
C GLU A 29 2.40 9.22 -11.33
N LYS A 30 2.21 8.22 -12.21
CA LYS A 30 2.82 8.13 -13.53
C LYS A 30 1.71 7.94 -14.56
N LYS A 31 1.17 9.05 -15.05
CA LYS A 31 0.01 9.04 -15.94
C LYS A 31 0.21 8.22 -17.22
N GLU A 32 1.46 8.09 -17.67
CA GLU A 32 1.79 7.31 -18.85
C GLU A 32 1.79 5.79 -18.65
N TYR A 33 1.70 5.34 -17.40
CA TYR A 33 1.65 3.90 -17.11
C TYR A 33 0.24 3.35 -17.26
N PHE A 34 0.14 2.19 -17.90
CA PHE A 34 -1.13 1.49 -18.10
C PHE A 34 -1.48 0.53 -16.97
N LYS A 35 -0.64 0.44 -15.97
CA LYS A 35 -0.82 -0.45 -14.82
C LYS A 35 -0.31 0.21 -13.56
N ASN A 36 -0.61 -0.39 -12.42
CA ASN A 36 -0.08 0.03 -11.14
C ASN A 36 1.06 -0.90 -10.74
N LEU A 37 2.05 -0.35 -10.06
CA LEU A 37 3.13 -1.13 -9.46
C LEU A 37 2.96 -1.10 -7.95
N LEU A 38 3.20 -2.25 -7.32
CA LEU A 38 3.02 -2.42 -5.88
C LEU A 38 4.33 -2.83 -5.22
N GLY A 39 4.71 -2.14 -4.17
CA GLY A 39 5.78 -2.53 -3.29
C GLY A 39 5.26 -2.59 -1.86
N ILE A 40 5.81 -3.48 -1.05
CA ILE A 40 5.45 -3.61 0.36
C ILE A 40 6.75 -3.69 1.16
N ALA A 41 6.93 -2.76 2.10
CA ALA A 41 8.11 -2.70 2.94
C ALA A 41 7.70 -2.76 4.40
N ILE A 42 8.03 -3.88 5.05
CA ILE A 42 7.73 -4.07 6.47
C ILE A 42 9.05 -4.11 7.23
N SER A 43 9.22 -3.20 8.19
CA SER A 43 10.44 -3.11 8.98
C SER A 43 10.68 -4.40 9.77
N VAL A 44 11.94 -4.85 9.82
CA VAL A 44 12.34 -6.00 10.63
C VAL A 44 12.04 -5.79 12.12
N LYS A 45 11.93 -4.53 12.55
CA LYS A 45 11.61 -4.17 13.93
C LYS A 45 10.16 -4.48 14.32
N ILE A 46 9.29 -4.71 13.34
CA ILE A 46 7.87 -5.01 13.59
C ILE A 46 7.70 -6.37 14.26
N GLY A 47 8.52 -7.35 13.91
CA GLY A 47 8.43 -8.68 14.49
C GLY A 47 9.14 -9.73 13.68
N LYS A 48 8.89 -10.98 13.99
CA LYS A 48 9.49 -12.13 13.32
C LYS A 48 9.07 -12.20 11.85
N ALA A 49 9.88 -12.89 11.04
CA ALA A 49 9.64 -13.04 9.60
C ALA A 49 8.24 -13.57 9.29
N THR A 50 7.75 -14.55 10.06
CA THR A 50 6.42 -15.12 9.86
C THR A 50 5.33 -14.06 10.01
N LYS A 51 5.46 -13.18 10.99
CA LYS A 51 4.49 -12.10 11.22
C LYS A 51 4.57 -11.03 10.14
N ARG A 52 5.79 -10.66 9.74
CA ARG A 52 5.97 -9.71 8.65
C ARG A 52 5.38 -10.25 7.33
N ASN A 53 5.61 -11.51 7.03
CA ASN A 53 5.06 -12.15 5.84
C ASN A 53 3.53 -12.20 5.87
N HIS A 54 2.95 -12.40 7.06
CA HIS A 54 1.50 -12.36 7.24
C HIS A 54 0.94 -10.98 6.88
N ILE A 55 1.56 -9.92 7.36
CA ILE A 55 1.15 -8.54 7.02
C ILE A 55 1.26 -8.30 5.52
N LYS A 56 2.37 -8.70 4.92
CA LYS A 56 2.57 -8.56 3.47
C LYS A 56 1.47 -9.25 2.67
N ARG A 57 1.11 -10.47 3.10
CA ARG A 57 0.04 -11.23 2.44
C ARG A 57 -1.30 -10.50 2.55
N LEU A 58 -1.64 -10.00 3.73
CA LEU A 58 -2.88 -9.27 3.95
C LEU A 58 -2.95 -8.01 3.09
N ILE A 59 -1.85 -7.28 2.96
CA ILE A 59 -1.78 -6.09 2.10
C ILE A 59 -1.98 -6.49 0.65
N ARG A 60 -1.30 -7.54 0.18
CA ARG A 60 -1.44 -8.02 -1.20
C ARG A 60 -2.86 -8.47 -1.51
N GLU A 61 -3.49 -9.22 -0.60
CA GLU A 61 -4.86 -9.68 -0.79
C GLU A 61 -5.84 -8.53 -0.89
N ASN A 62 -5.71 -7.53 -0.02
CA ASN A 62 -6.55 -6.35 -0.07
C ASN A 62 -6.34 -5.55 -1.35
N TYR A 63 -5.09 -5.34 -1.75
CA TYR A 63 -4.77 -4.64 -2.97
C TYR A 63 -5.38 -5.34 -4.17
N LYS A 64 -5.21 -6.67 -4.25
CA LYS A 64 -5.75 -7.47 -5.36
C LYS A 64 -7.27 -7.33 -5.47
N ASN A 65 -7.95 -7.28 -4.33
CA ASN A 65 -9.42 -7.15 -4.32
C ASN A 65 -9.89 -5.75 -4.71
N LEU A 66 -9.05 -4.71 -4.50
CA LEU A 66 -9.40 -3.34 -4.82
C LEU A 66 -8.85 -2.86 -6.17
N GLU A 67 -7.91 -3.59 -6.74
CA GLU A 67 -7.16 -3.17 -7.92
C GLU A 67 -8.05 -2.76 -9.09
N ASN A 68 -9.10 -3.53 -9.36
CA ASN A 68 -10.01 -3.24 -10.48
C ASN A 68 -10.89 -2.01 -10.24
N SER A 69 -10.97 -1.55 -9.00
CA SER A 69 -11.77 -0.39 -8.64
C SER A 69 -11.00 0.92 -8.68
N ILE A 70 -9.69 0.85 -8.90
CA ILE A 70 -8.84 2.05 -8.92
C ILE A 70 -8.27 2.30 -10.31
N LYS A 71 -7.93 3.56 -10.56
CA LYS A 71 -7.29 4.00 -11.80
C LYS A 71 -5.89 3.40 -11.90
N THR A 72 -5.33 3.37 -13.09
CA THR A 72 -3.95 2.96 -13.32
C THR A 72 -3.01 4.17 -13.31
N GLY A 73 -1.71 3.91 -13.28
CA GLY A 73 -0.69 4.94 -13.32
C GLY A 73 -0.11 5.28 -11.96
N TYR A 74 -0.22 4.40 -11.00
CA TYR A 74 0.33 4.63 -9.66
C TYR A 74 1.45 3.65 -9.35
N ILE A 75 2.41 4.12 -8.58
CA ILE A 75 3.40 3.27 -7.94
C ILE A 75 3.15 3.41 -6.44
N PHE A 76 2.72 2.32 -5.81
CA PHE A 76 2.42 2.30 -4.38
C PHE A 76 3.51 1.57 -3.61
N VAL A 77 3.91 2.12 -2.47
CA VAL A 77 4.67 1.38 -1.46
C VAL A 77 3.91 1.46 -0.16
N PHE A 78 3.45 0.32 0.33
CA PHE A 78 2.73 0.22 1.60
C PHE A 78 3.66 -0.24 2.71
N LEU A 79 3.44 0.30 3.91
CA LEU A 79 4.19 -0.03 5.11
C LEU A 79 3.22 -0.25 6.27
N TRP A 80 3.62 -1.06 7.24
CA TRP A 80 2.94 -1.14 8.53
C TRP A 80 3.52 -0.07 9.44
N LYS A 81 2.68 0.66 10.16
CA LYS A 81 3.14 1.70 11.07
C LYS A 81 3.93 1.09 12.23
N LYS A 82 5.13 1.60 12.48
CA LYS A 82 6.06 1.05 13.46
C LYS A 82 5.51 1.04 14.89
N LYS A 83 4.66 1.99 15.23
CA LYS A 83 4.10 2.13 16.58
C LYS A 83 2.80 1.37 16.78
N VAL A 84 2.28 0.72 15.76
CA VAL A 84 1.03 -0.04 15.84
C VAL A 84 1.34 -1.49 16.13
N ASP A 85 0.69 -2.01 17.19
CA ASP A 85 0.87 -3.40 17.60
C ASP A 85 0.43 -4.34 16.48
N ILE A 86 1.26 -5.33 16.21
CA ILE A 86 1.04 -6.31 15.13
C ILE A 86 -0.24 -7.14 15.34
N LYS A 87 -0.76 -7.21 16.57
CA LYS A 87 -2.04 -7.87 16.84
C LYS A 87 -3.21 -7.25 16.08
N ASN A 88 -3.04 -6.00 15.65
CA ASN A 88 -4.05 -5.29 14.87
C ASN A 88 -4.00 -5.62 13.37
N ALA A 89 -3.05 -6.46 12.96
CA ALA A 89 -2.91 -6.86 11.56
C ALA A 89 -3.95 -7.91 11.21
N ASN A 90 -5.04 -7.47 10.61
CA ASN A 90 -6.07 -8.33 10.08
C ASN A 90 -6.61 -7.75 8.78
N TYR A 91 -7.34 -8.57 8.05
CA TYR A 91 -7.84 -8.19 6.73
C TYR A 91 -8.69 -6.92 6.76
N ILE A 92 -9.61 -6.84 7.71
CA ILE A 92 -10.57 -5.72 7.78
C ILE A 92 -9.88 -4.40 8.11
N ASN A 93 -8.95 -4.42 9.07
CA ASN A 93 -8.22 -3.20 9.44
C ASN A 93 -7.40 -2.66 8.26
N ILE A 94 -6.74 -3.54 7.54
CA ILE A 94 -5.93 -3.16 6.37
C ILE A 94 -6.84 -2.70 5.23
N LYS A 95 -7.97 -3.38 5.02
CA LYS A 95 -8.95 -3.01 4.00
C LYS A 95 -9.45 -1.58 4.23
N THR A 96 -9.87 -1.30 5.46
CA THR A 96 -10.39 0.03 5.82
C THR A 96 -9.37 1.13 5.55
N ASP A 97 -8.13 0.88 5.97
CA ASP A 97 -7.05 1.84 5.75
C ASP A 97 -6.73 2.03 4.26
N MET A 98 -6.65 0.94 3.52
CA MET A 98 -6.32 1.01 2.09
C MET A 98 -7.39 1.75 1.31
N GLU A 99 -8.67 1.48 1.59
CA GLU A 99 -9.77 2.20 0.99
C GLU A 99 -9.71 3.70 1.31
N LYS A 100 -9.39 4.03 2.55
CA LYS A 100 -9.24 5.42 2.99
C LYS A 100 -8.11 6.12 2.24
N ILE A 101 -6.96 5.45 2.09
CA ILE A 101 -5.81 6.00 1.37
C ILE A 101 -6.16 6.22 -0.10
N PHE A 102 -6.78 5.24 -0.74
CA PHE A 102 -7.18 5.37 -2.15
C PHE A 102 -8.20 6.50 -2.33
N LYS A 103 -9.11 6.67 -1.40
CA LYS A 103 -10.08 7.74 -1.43
C LYS A 103 -9.42 9.12 -1.32
N LYS A 104 -8.49 9.27 -0.38
CA LYS A 104 -7.73 10.52 -0.21
C LYS A 104 -6.91 10.86 -1.44
N LEU A 105 -6.36 9.85 -2.09
CA LEU A 105 -5.56 9.99 -3.31
C LEU A 105 -6.43 10.31 -4.53
N GLY A 106 -7.72 10.02 -4.45
CA GLY A 106 -8.62 10.14 -5.60
C GLY A 106 -8.41 9.04 -6.62
N ALA A 107 -7.95 7.86 -6.16
CA ALA A 107 -7.60 6.76 -7.04
C ALA A 107 -8.79 5.93 -7.52
N PHE A 108 -9.91 5.97 -6.82
CA PHE A 108 -11.07 5.18 -7.23
C PHE A 108 -11.64 5.67 -8.56
N LYS A 109 -12.04 4.73 -9.40
CA LYS A 109 -12.74 5.04 -10.65
C LYS A 109 -14.09 5.68 -10.32
N GLU A 110 -14.52 6.61 -11.16
CA GLU A 110 -15.84 7.18 -11.01
C GLU A 110 -16.90 6.12 -11.32
N GLU A 111 -17.95 6.09 -10.52
CA GLU A 111 -19.07 5.22 -10.80
C GLU A 111 -19.79 5.74 -12.04
N GLN A 112 -20.01 4.83 -12.98
CA GLN A 112 -20.84 5.12 -14.14
C GLN A 112 -22.28 4.87 -13.76
N GLN A 113 -23.06 5.89 -13.87
CA GLN A 113 -24.49 5.77 -13.66
C GLN A 113 -25.21 5.45 -14.97
#